data_fe572dec0c270754adb4e0cbfe077864
#
_entry.id   fe572dec0c270754adb4e0cbfe077864
#
_cell.length_a   1.000
_cell.length_b   1.000
_cell.length_c   1.000
_cell.angle_alpha   90.00
_cell.angle_beta   90.00
_cell.angle_gamma   90.00
#
_symmetry.space_group_name_H-M   'P 1'
#
loop_
_entity.id
_entity.type
_entity.pdbx_description
1 polymer ?
#
loop_
_entity_poly.entity_id
_entity_poly.type
_entity_poly.pdbx_seq_one_letter_code
_entity_poly.pdbx_strand_id
1 'polypeptide(L)'
;SEVPELLKRVMLRRARAEVMPDLPPKMHKTILVNDLKAGLRKRLDKIMEAWRAGEENTGQDMPKRLPSFEEMSDLRAELAAAKIPALLETVEEYEMQAEPLVVFSAHRAPIDLLAKRPGWGVITGDQSPEQREETKDAFQAGKLKGIALTIGAGREGITLTRASHMLFVDLAWTPAWNNQASDRICRIGQKSENVLYTTLVANHALDRRLEEILLEKEQLATATVTAAEV
;
A
#
# COMPACT_ATOMS: atom_id res chain seq x y z
N SER A 1 29.97 -5.29 4.29
CA SER A 1 29.10 -5.12 5.48
C SER A 1 28.99 -6.49 6.17
N GLU A 2 29.15 -6.56 7.48
CA GLU A 2 29.12 -7.83 8.25
C GLU A 2 27.69 -8.38 8.45
N VAL A 3 26.68 -7.58 8.13
CA VAL A 3 25.26 -7.92 8.37
C VAL A 3 24.82 -9.20 7.66
N PRO A 4 25.11 -9.44 6.36
CA PRO A 4 24.73 -10.68 5.67
C PRO A 4 25.30 -11.93 6.35
N GLU A 5 26.57 -11.89 6.77
CA GLU A 5 27.21 -13.04 7.43
C GLU A 5 26.61 -13.36 8.80
N LEU A 6 26.18 -12.34 9.54
CA LEU A 6 25.46 -12.55 10.82
C LEU A 6 24.07 -13.15 10.58
N LEU A 7 23.37 -12.69 9.54
CA LEU A 7 22.05 -13.19 9.18
C LEU A 7 22.08 -14.67 8.77
N LYS A 8 23.09 -15.13 8.02
CA LYS A 8 23.27 -16.56 7.65
C LYS A 8 23.26 -17.51 8.84
N ARG A 9 23.71 -17.04 10.02
CA ARG A 9 23.81 -17.88 11.22
C ARG A 9 22.49 -18.07 11.95
N VAL A 10 21.54 -17.13 11.79
CA VAL A 10 20.33 -17.05 12.63
C VAL A 10 19.03 -17.06 11.83
N MET A 11 19.12 -16.97 10.48
CA MET A 11 17.93 -16.86 9.64
C MET A 11 17.98 -17.87 8.48
N LEU A 12 16.92 -18.66 8.35
CA LEU A 12 16.63 -19.43 7.15
C LEU A 12 15.49 -18.71 6.39
N ARG A 13 15.79 -18.18 5.22
CA ARG A 13 14.80 -17.61 4.30
C ARG A 13 14.70 -18.48 3.07
N ARG A 14 13.48 -18.66 2.58
CA ARG A 14 13.20 -19.24 1.28
C ARG A 14 12.41 -18.24 0.45
N ALA A 15 12.79 -18.02 -0.78
CA ALA A 15 12.05 -17.15 -1.68
C ALA A 15 10.67 -17.77 -1.96
N ARG A 16 9.62 -16.94 -1.96
CA ARG A 16 8.24 -17.41 -2.17
C ARG A 16 8.07 -18.13 -3.51
N ALA A 17 8.73 -17.65 -4.57
CA ALA A 17 8.70 -18.28 -5.89
C ALA A 17 9.26 -19.72 -5.89
N GLU A 18 10.19 -20.03 -4.97
CA GLU A 18 10.80 -21.36 -4.86
C GLU A 18 9.90 -22.35 -4.12
N VAL A 19 9.19 -21.86 -3.08
CA VAL A 19 8.38 -22.74 -2.20
C VAL A 19 6.92 -22.80 -2.58
N MET A 20 6.44 -21.86 -3.42
CA MET A 20 5.05 -21.77 -3.87
C MET A 20 4.99 -21.39 -5.37
N PRO A 21 5.49 -22.24 -6.28
CA PRO A 21 5.51 -21.96 -7.73
C PRO A 21 4.12 -21.87 -8.34
N ASP A 22 3.10 -22.46 -7.69
CA ASP A 22 1.71 -22.47 -8.17
C ASP A 22 0.94 -21.18 -7.88
N LEU A 23 1.56 -20.20 -7.20
CA LEU A 23 0.88 -18.93 -6.98
C LEU A 23 0.88 -18.08 -8.26
N PRO A 24 -0.25 -17.39 -8.56
CA PRO A 24 -0.36 -16.57 -9.74
C PRO A 24 0.68 -15.42 -9.74
N PRO A 25 1.16 -15.02 -10.91
CA PRO A 25 2.03 -13.85 -11.04
C PRO A 25 1.33 -12.58 -10.58
N LYS A 26 2.10 -11.70 -9.94
CA LYS A 26 1.67 -10.38 -9.49
C LYS A 26 1.86 -9.37 -10.63
N MET A 27 0.78 -8.76 -11.07
CA MET A 27 0.81 -7.66 -12.04
C MET A 27 0.63 -6.33 -11.30
N HIS A 28 1.39 -5.31 -11.66
CA HIS A 28 1.32 -3.99 -11.06
C HIS A 28 0.85 -2.94 -12.07
N LYS A 29 -0.07 -2.08 -11.63
CA LYS A 29 -0.60 -0.96 -12.41
C LYS A 29 -0.56 0.29 -11.54
N THR A 30 -0.14 1.42 -12.09
CA THR A 30 -0.24 2.72 -11.44
C THR A 30 -1.29 3.56 -12.16
N ILE A 31 -2.20 4.17 -11.39
CA ILE A 31 -3.16 5.16 -11.87
C ILE A 31 -2.72 6.54 -11.37
N LEU A 32 -2.48 7.46 -12.31
CA LEU A 32 -2.11 8.84 -11.98
C LEU A 32 -3.37 9.66 -11.71
N VAL A 33 -3.44 10.24 -10.51
CA VAL A 33 -4.53 11.14 -10.09
C VAL A 33 -4.12 12.58 -10.40
N ASN A 34 -4.81 13.21 -11.36
CA ASN A 34 -4.45 14.53 -11.87
C ASN A 34 -5.11 15.68 -11.08
N ASP A 35 -6.29 15.44 -10.50
CA ASP A 35 -7.16 16.48 -9.92
C ASP A 35 -6.81 16.77 -8.47
N LEU A 36 -5.66 17.41 -8.26
CA LEU A 36 -5.28 17.93 -6.95
C LEU A 36 -5.82 19.34 -6.79
N LYS A 37 -6.48 19.62 -5.65
CA LYS A 37 -6.91 20.97 -5.28
C LYS A 37 -5.72 21.94 -5.30
N ALA A 38 -5.91 23.15 -5.83
CA ALA A 38 -4.84 24.13 -6.00
C ALA A 38 -4.08 24.45 -4.69
N GLY A 39 -4.79 24.53 -3.56
CA GLY A 39 -4.18 24.73 -2.24
C GLY A 39 -3.25 23.60 -1.82
N LEU A 40 -3.66 22.35 -2.03
CA LEU A 40 -2.81 21.18 -1.76
C LEU A 40 -1.60 21.17 -2.70
N ARG A 41 -1.80 21.35 -4.00
CA ARG A 41 -0.71 21.43 -4.98
C ARG A 41 0.35 22.46 -4.58
N LYS A 42 -0.05 23.68 -4.22
CA LYS A 42 0.88 24.73 -3.77
C LYS A 42 1.68 24.35 -2.53
N ARG A 43 1.07 23.63 -1.58
CA ARG A 43 1.79 23.11 -0.39
C ARG A 43 2.80 22.03 -0.78
N LEU A 44 2.42 21.11 -1.67
CA LEU A 44 3.30 20.05 -2.18
C LEU A 44 4.50 20.65 -2.94
N ASP A 45 4.26 21.67 -3.80
CA ASP A 45 5.33 22.37 -4.51
C ASP A 45 6.34 22.97 -3.53
N LYS A 46 5.88 23.69 -2.51
CA LYS A 46 6.73 24.30 -1.48
C LYS A 46 7.60 23.27 -0.73
N ILE A 47 7.02 22.12 -0.41
CA ILE A 47 7.75 21.04 0.27
C ILE A 47 8.78 20.43 -0.68
N MET A 48 8.42 20.23 -1.94
CA MET A 48 9.33 19.68 -2.94
C MET A 48 10.52 20.61 -3.24
N GLU A 49 10.28 21.92 -3.28
CA GLU A 49 11.34 22.93 -3.42
C GLU A 49 12.30 22.88 -2.23
N ALA A 50 11.77 22.85 -1.01
CA ALA A 50 12.57 22.73 0.20
C ALA A 50 13.39 21.43 0.24
N TRP A 51 12.84 20.33 -0.24
CA TRP A 51 13.53 19.04 -0.33
C TRP A 51 14.70 19.10 -1.33
N ARG A 52 14.45 19.60 -2.56
CA ARG A 52 15.50 19.75 -3.59
C ARG A 52 16.65 20.66 -3.13
N ALA A 53 16.32 21.79 -2.52
CA ALA A 53 17.32 22.69 -1.95
C ALA A 53 18.17 22.02 -0.86
N GLY A 54 17.62 21.02 -0.18
CA GLY A 54 18.33 20.19 0.78
C GLY A 54 19.27 19.18 0.14
N GLU A 55 18.87 18.54 -0.96
CA GLU A 55 19.68 17.56 -1.69
C GLU A 55 20.91 18.21 -2.37
N GLU A 56 20.78 19.46 -2.84
CA GLU A 56 21.88 20.20 -3.49
C GLU A 56 22.96 20.69 -2.50
N ASN A 57 22.63 20.81 -1.20
CA ASN A 57 23.51 21.36 -0.16
C ASN A 57 24.18 20.30 0.72
N THR A 58 24.50 19.11 0.23
CA THR A 58 25.14 18.02 0.99
C THR A 58 26.59 18.30 1.46
N GLY A 59 27.06 19.55 1.37
CA GLY A 59 28.40 19.97 1.82
C GLY A 59 28.37 21.11 2.85
N GLN A 60 28.06 20.82 4.11
CA GLN A 60 28.38 21.58 5.33
C GLN A 60 27.26 22.22 6.17
N ASP A 61 26.03 22.40 5.68
CA ASP A 61 24.93 22.80 6.58
C ASP A 61 23.73 21.90 6.34
N MET A 62 23.29 21.16 7.34
CA MET A 62 22.04 20.41 7.32
C MET A 62 20.93 21.31 6.77
N PRO A 63 20.16 20.86 5.77
CA PRO A 63 19.13 21.68 5.18
C PRO A 63 18.18 22.15 6.29
N LYS A 64 17.94 23.45 6.31
CA LYS A 64 17.02 24.10 7.23
C LYS A 64 15.61 23.54 6.96
N ARG A 65 15.32 22.38 7.59
CA ARG A 65 13.99 21.84 7.77
C ARG A 65 13.40 20.97 6.65
N LEU A 66 13.82 19.71 6.63
CA LEU A 66 12.88 18.66 6.18
C LEU A 66 11.58 18.78 6.99
N PRO A 67 10.40 18.54 6.38
CA PRO A 67 9.14 18.50 7.14
C PRO A 67 9.30 17.58 8.35
N SER A 68 8.73 17.96 9.48
CA SER A 68 8.68 17.08 10.63
C SER A 68 7.95 15.79 10.27
N PHE A 69 8.14 14.72 11.05
CA PHE A 69 7.41 13.48 10.84
C PHE A 69 5.89 13.70 10.87
N GLU A 70 5.41 14.60 11.73
CA GLU A 70 4.00 14.98 11.84
C GLU A 70 3.51 15.70 10.58
N GLU A 71 4.23 16.73 10.12
CA GLU A 71 3.90 17.47 8.89
C GLU A 71 3.85 16.54 7.67
N MET A 72 4.74 15.55 7.61
CA MET A 72 4.77 14.56 6.52
C MET A 72 3.62 13.57 6.64
N SER A 73 3.23 13.18 7.84
CA SER A 73 2.08 12.33 8.10
C SER A 73 0.77 13.01 7.69
N ASP A 74 0.57 14.26 8.08
CA ASP A 74 -0.61 15.05 7.73
C ASP A 74 -0.70 15.27 6.21
N LEU A 75 0.42 15.58 5.58
CA LEU A 75 0.47 15.73 4.13
C LEU A 75 0.06 14.47 3.39
N ARG A 76 0.52 13.32 3.84
CA ARG A 76 0.16 12.03 3.26
C ARG A 76 -1.30 11.68 3.48
N ALA A 77 -1.86 12.05 4.64
CA ALA A 77 -3.29 11.92 4.89
C ALA A 77 -4.12 12.80 3.94
N GLU A 78 -3.69 14.04 3.68
CA GLU A 78 -4.34 14.90 2.69
C GLU A 78 -4.20 14.36 1.26
N LEU A 79 -3.06 13.80 0.90
CA LEU A 79 -2.86 13.14 -0.39
C LEU A 79 -3.78 11.92 -0.55
N ALA A 80 -3.91 11.08 0.49
CA ALA A 80 -4.84 9.97 0.48
C ALA A 80 -6.29 10.44 0.30
N ALA A 81 -6.69 11.50 0.99
CA ALA A 81 -8.01 12.12 0.83
C ALA A 81 -8.22 12.71 -0.58
N ALA A 82 -7.19 13.29 -1.18
CA ALA A 82 -7.26 13.84 -2.53
C ALA A 82 -7.42 12.76 -3.63
N LYS A 83 -7.03 11.52 -3.34
CA LYS A 83 -7.20 10.37 -4.24
C LYS A 83 -8.60 9.73 -4.18
N ILE A 84 -9.48 10.18 -3.26
CA ILE A 84 -10.83 9.62 -3.08
C ILE A 84 -11.67 9.64 -4.37
N PRO A 85 -11.70 10.69 -5.20
CA PRO A 85 -12.46 10.65 -6.45
C PRO A 85 -12.03 9.49 -7.36
N ALA A 86 -10.73 9.30 -7.58
CA ALA A 86 -10.20 8.21 -8.39
C ALA A 86 -10.43 6.83 -7.76
N LEU A 87 -10.42 6.74 -6.41
CA LEU A 87 -10.85 5.54 -5.69
C LEU A 87 -12.28 5.19 -6.02
N LEU A 88 -13.21 6.16 -5.95
CA LEU A 88 -14.64 5.92 -6.22
C LEU A 88 -14.90 5.50 -7.66
N GLU A 89 -14.24 6.13 -8.64
CA GLU A 89 -14.30 5.74 -10.05
C GLU A 89 -13.88 4.27 -10.23
N THR A 90 -12.75 3.89 -9.64
CA THR A 90 -12.28 2.51 -9.71
C THR A 90 -13.25 1.54 -9.02
N VAL A 91 -13.77 1.91 -7.85
CA VAL A 91 -14.75 1.09 -7.11
C VAL A 91 -16.02 0.88 -7.94
N GLU A 92 -16.53 1.92 -8.57
CA GLU A 92 -17.73 1.85 -9.43
C GLU A 92 -17.50 0.95 -10.65
N GLU A 93 -16.33 1.03 -11.27
CA GLU A 93 -15.94 0.18 -12.38
C GLU A 93 -15.99 -1.32 -11.99
N TYR A 94 -15.38 -1.68 -10.84
CA TYR A 94 -15.39 -3.06 -10.35
C TYR A 94 -16.79 -3.54 -9.92
N GLU A 95 -17.60 -2.66 -9.32
CA GLU A 95 -18.98 -2.99 -8.96
C GLU A 95 -19.85 -3.24 -10.20
N MET A 96 -19.67 -2.46 -11.28
CA MET A 96 -20.39 -2.67 -12.54
C MET A 96 -20.02 -4.00 -13.21
N GLN A 97 -18.78 -4.44 -13.04
CA GLN A 97 -18.29 -5.72 -13.55
C GLN A 97 -18.64 -6.91 -12.63
N ALA A 98 -19.26 -6.64 -11.47
CA ALA A 98 -19.48 -7.60 -10.40
C ALA A 98 -18.21 -8.32 -9.92
N GLU A 99 -17.05 -7.68 -10.05
CA GLU A 99 -15.76 -8.20 -9.65
C GLU A 99 -15.43 -7.79 -8.19
N PRO A 100 -15.03 -8.74 -7.34
CA PRO A 100 -14.67 -8.43 -5.96
C PRO A 100 -13.38 -7.62 -5.90
N LEU A 101 -13.40 -6.51 -5.15
CA LEU A 101 -12.25 -5.63 -4.98
C LEU A 101 -11.81 -5.58 -3.52
N VAL A 102 -10.49 -5.63 -3.32
CA VAL A 102 -9.84 -5.36 -2.03
C VAL A 102 -9.17 -3.99 -2.09
N VAL A 103 -9.47 -3.11 -1.14
CA VAL A 103 -8.89 -1.77 -1.05
C VAL A 103 -8.04 -1.64 0.20
N PHE A 104 -6.82 -1.14 0.06
CA PHE A 104 -5.93 -0.79 1.16
C PHE A 104 -5.58 0.69 1.18
N SER A 105 -5.50 1.24 2.38
CA SER A 105 -4.94 2.58 2.63
C SER A 105 -4.16 2.60 3.95
N ALA A 106 -3.08 3.38 4.00
CA ALA A 106 -2.40 3.66 5.26
C ALA A 106 -3.21 4.63 6.13
N HIS A 107 -4.15 5.38 5.53
CA HIS A 107 -4.96 6.41 6.18
C HIS A 107 -6.44 6.04 6.24
N ARG A 108 -7.13 6.59 7.27
CA ARG A 108 -8.53 6.23 7.58
C ARG A 108 -9.56 6.79 6.59
N ALA A 109 -9.35 8.01 6.09
CA ALA A 109 -10.37 8.71 5.32
C ALA A 109 -10.94 7.93 4.11
N PRO A 110 -10.13 7.27 3.25
CA PRO A 110 -10.64 6.41 2.18
C PRO A 110 -11.44 5.21 2.69
N ILE A 111 -11.00 4.61 3.80
CA ILE A 111 -11.64 3.41 4.38
C ILE A 111 -12.99 3.79 5.02
N ASP A 112 -13.04 4.87 5.78
CA ASP A 112 -14.26 5.36 6.43
C ASP A 112 -15.33 5.79 5.40
N LEU A 113 -14.90 6.23 4.21
CA LEU A 113 -15.82 6.49 3.10
C LEU A 113 -16.44 5.19 2.57
N LEU A 114 -15.64 4.16 2.34
CA LEU A 114 -16.13 2.87 1.87
C LEU A 114 -16.97 2.14 2.91
N ALA A 115 -16.76 2.39 4.21
CA ALA A 115 -17.60 1.89 5.29
C ALA A 115 -19.08 2.31 5.15
N LYS A 116 -19.34 3.43 4.48
CA LYS A 116 -20.70 3.97 4.23
C LYS A 116 -21.31 3.47 2.92
N ARG A 117 -20.53 2.76 2.11
CA ARG A 117 -20.98 2.29 0.80
C ARG A 117 -21.70 0.94 0.93
N PRO A 118 -22.93 0.80 0.38
CA PRO A 118 -23.68 -0.45 0.47
C PRO A 118 -22.93 -1.64 -0.15
N GLY A 119 -22.87 -2.74 0.58
CA GLY A 119 -22.21 -3.96 0.13
C GLY A 119 -20.68 -3.97 0.35
N TRP A 120 -20.13 -3.00 1.09
CA TRP A 120 -18.72 -2.96 1.45
C TRP A 120 -18.51 -3.32 2.93
N GLY A 121 -17.52 -4.17 3.17
CA GLY A 121 -17.02 -4.42 4.52
C GLY A 121 -15.74 -3.62 4.78
N VAL A 122 -15.46 -3.32 6.04
CA VAL A 122 -14.20 -2.64 6.42
C VAL A 122 -13.54 -3.37 7.58
N ILE A 123 -12.20 -3.37 7.57
CA ILE A 123 -11.37 -3.87 8.68
C ILE A 123 -10.37 -2.80 9.08
N THR A 124 -10.47 -2.38 10.34
CA THR A 124 -9.62 -1.33 10.92
C THR A 124 -9.08 -1.75 12.29
N GLY A 125 -8.14 -0.97 12.83
CA GLY A 125 -7.54 -1.25 14.13
C GLY A 125 -8.50 -1.23 15.31
N ASP A 126 -9.64 -0.55 15.18
CA ASP A 126 -10.60 -0.33 16.28
C ASP A 126 -11.58 -1.49 16.47
N GLN A 127 -11.61 -2.45 15.54
CA GLN A 127 -12.53 -3.59 15.60
C GLN A 127 -11.96 -4.73 16.43
N SER A 128 -12.84 -5.50 17.06
CA SER A 128 -12.46 -6.73 17.75
C SER A 128 -12.01 -7.81 16.73
N PRO A 129 -11.24 -8.81 17.17
CA PRO A 129 -10.86 -9.94 16.30
C PRO A 129 -12.09 -10.64 15.68
N GLU A 130 -13.17 -10.80 16.47
CA GLU A 130 -14.41 -11.46 16.03
C GLU A 130 -15.09 -10.67 14.90
N GLN A 131 -15.19 -9.33 15.05
CA GLN A 131 -15.77 -8.46 14.01
C GLN A 131 -14.97 -8.50 12.70
N ARG A 132 -13.63 -8.56 12.80
CA ARG A 132 -12.75 -8.68 11.62
C ARG A 132 -12.94 -10.02 10.91
N GLU A 133 -13.03 -11.11 11.69
CA GLU A 133 -13.26 -12.45 11.15
C GLU A 133 -14.62 -12.54 10.47
N GLU A 134 -15.69 -12.02 11.08
CA GLU A 134 -17.04 -11.97 10.50
C GLU A 134 -17.05 -11.19 9.17
N THR A 135 -16.39 -10.03 9.11
CA THR A 135 -16.28 -9.22 7.89
C THR A 135 -15.51 -9.96 6.79
N LYS A 136 -14.39 -10.60 7.15
CA LYS A 136 -13.60 -11.44 6.22
C LYS A 136 -14.45 -12.58 5.67
N ASP A 137 -15.17 -13.31 6.53
CA ASP A 137 -15.98 -14.44 6.13
C ASP A 137 -17.15 -14.01 5.23
N ALA A 138 -17.79 -12.89 5.54
CA ALA A 138 -18.81 -12.29 4.68
C ALA A 138 -18.26 -11.95 3.28
N PHE A 139 -17.04 -11.43 3.19
CA PHE A 139 -16.38 -11.15 1.91
C PHE A 139 -16.06 -12.44 1.17
N GLN A 140 -15.43 -13.42 1.82
CA GLN A 140 -15.08 -14.70 1.18
C GLN A 140 -16.32 -15.49 0.73
N ALA A 141 -17.43 -15.38 1.45
CA ALA A 141 -18.70 -16.01 1.09
C ALA A 141 -19.47 -15.27 -0.04
N GLY A 142 -18.96 -14.16 -0.57
CA GLY A 142 -19.60 -13.41 -1.64
C GLY A 142 -20.76 -12.51 -1.19
N LYS A 143 -20.94 -12.31 0.11
CA LYS A 143 -21.99 -11.42 0.64
C LYS A 143 -21.66 -9.93 0.50
N LEU A 144 -20.38 -9.60 0.27
CA LEU A 144 -19.90 -8.25 0.08
C LEU A 144 -19.36 -8.07 -1.33
N LYS A 145 -19.57 -6.90 -1.92
CA LYS A 145 -19.00 -6.50 -3.22
C LYS A 145 -17.49 -6.26 -3.12
N GLY A 146 -17.07 -5.62 -2.01
CA GLY A 146 -15.69 -5.30 -1.74
C GLY A 146 -15.37 -5.25 -0.25
N ILE A 147 -14.09 -5.21 0.06
CA ILE A 147 -13.60 -5.05 1.42
C ILE A 147 -12.46 -4.02 1.44
N ALA A 148 -12.51 -3.11 2.42
CA ALA A 148 -11.51 -2.08 2.58
C ALA A 148 -10.81 -2.21 3.94
N LEU A 149 -9.47 -2.11 3.94
CA LEU A 149 -8.66 -2.33 5.12
C LEU A 149 -7.65 -1.19 5.31
N THR A 150 -7.44 -0.79 6.56
CA THR A 150 -6.19 -0.07 6.85
C THR A 150 -5.01 -1.05 6.76
N ILE A 151 -3.88 -0.59 6.21
CA ILE A 151 -2.68 -1.45 6.04
C ILE A 151 -2.25 -2.02 7.39
N GLY A 152 -2.36 -1.24 8.47
CA GLY A 152 -2.05 -1.71 9.83
C GLY A 152 -2.90 -2.90 10.28
N ALA A 153 -4.21 -2.84 10.04
CA ALA A 153 -5.15 -3.92 10.41
C ALA A 153 -5.00 -5.15 9.49
N GLY A 154 -4.66 -4.95 8.22
CA GLY A 154 -4.44 -6.04 7.27
C GLY A 154 -3.20 -6.90 7.55
N ARG A 155 -2.38 -6.56 8.56
CA ARG A 155 -1.21 -7.36 8.96
C ARG A 155 -1.57 -8.66 9.67
N GLU A 156 -2.73 -8.75 10.26
CA GLU A 156 -3.19 -9.92 11.01
C GLU A 156 -3.73 -10.98 10.05
N GLY A 157 -2.94 -11.98 9.70
CA GLY A 157 -3.26 -13.29 9.10
C GLY A 157 -4.46 -13.46 8.13
N ILE A 158 -5.13 -12.37 7.75
CA ILE A 158 -6.36 -12.37 6.96
C ILE A 158 -6.12 -12.93 5.54
N THR A 159 -7.01 -13.77 5.04
CA THR A 159 -6.97 -14.33 3.67
C THR A 159 -8.14 -13.77 2.86
N LEU A 160 -7.86 -13.20 1.68
CA LEU A 160 -8.83 -12.53 0.82
C LEU A 160 -8.76 -13.04 -0.62
N THR A 161 -8.56 -14.34 -0.78
CA THR A 161 -8.33 -15.02 -2.07
C THR A 161 -9.54 -15.04 -3.01
N ARG A 162 -10.71 -14.60 -2.55
CA ARG A 162 -11.86 -14.41 -3.44
C ARG A 162 -11.61 -13.32 -4.48
N ALA A 163 -10.83 -12.28 -4.14
CA ALA A 163 -10.47 -11.23 -5.08
C ALA A 163 -9.16 -11.56 -5.81
N SER A 164 -9.10 -11.21 -7.08
CA SER A 164 -7.88 -11.17 -7.88
C SER A 164 -7.34 -9.75 -8.06
N HIS A 165 -8.06 -8.74 -7.57
CA HIS A 165 -7.70 -7.34 -7.70
C HIS A 165 -7.58 -6.66 -6.34
N MET A 166 -6.53 -5.87 -6.19
CA MET A 166 -6.25 -5.05 -5.03
C MET A 166 -5.90 -3.63 -5.43
N LEU A 167 -6.49 -2.66 -4.75
CA LEU A 167 -6.24 -1.24 -4.94
C LEU A 167 -5.59 -0.64 -3.70
N PHE A 168 -4.40 -0.08 -3.85
CA PHE A 168 -3.77 0.77 -2.85
C PHE A 168 -4.09 2.23 -3.13
N VAL A 169 -4.82 2.87 -2.23
CA VAL A 169 -5.06 4.32 -2.30
C VAL A 169 -3.77 5.08 -1.99
N ASP A 170 -3.07 4.59 -0.98
CA ASP A 170 -1.73 5.03 -0.59
C ASP A 170 -0.99 3.88 0.11
N LEU A 171 0.32 3.99 0.20
CA LEU A 171 1.19 2.96 0.76
C LEU A 171 1.61 3.33 2.18
N ALA A 172 1.87 2.33 3.01
CA ALA A 172 2.51 2.54 4.30
C ALA A 172 4.00 2.93 4.11
N TRP A 173 4.57 3.63 5.09
CA TRP A 173 5.97 4.07 5.08
C TRP A 173 6.97 2.92 5.17
N THR A 174 6.50 1.74 5.54
CA THR A 174 7.29 0.52 5.68
C THR A 174 6.95 -0.45 4.54
N PRO A 175 7.87 -0.72 3.59
CA PRO A 175 7.61 -1.61 2.45
C PRO A 175 7.12 -3.00 2.86
N ALA A 176 7.67 -3.56 3.95
CA ALA A 176 7.24 -4.86 4.45
C ALA A 176 5.74 -4.91 4.80
N TRP A 177 5.14 -3.80 5.22
CA TRP A 177 3.69 -3.74 5.50
C TRP A 177 2.87 -3.76 4.21
N ASN A 178 3.33 -3.07 3.18
CA ASN A 178 2.69 -3.08 1.87
C ASN A 178 2.76 -4.50 1.24
N ASN A 179 3.90 -5.16 1.38
CA ASN A 179 4.08 -6.54 0.91
C ASN A 179 3.20 -7.53 1.68
N GLN A 180 3.12 -7.40 3.01
CA GLN A 180 2.20 -8.20 3.81
C GLN A 180 0.74 -7.98 3.40
N ALA A 181 0.32 -6.74 3.13
CA ALA A 181 -1.01 -6.44 2.62
C ALA A 181 -1.22 -7.07 1.24
N SER A 182 -0.28 -6.94 0.32
CA SER A 182 -0.38 -7.52 -1.02
C SER A 182 -0.49 -9.05 -0.98
N ASP A 183 0.12 -9.69 0.00
CA ASP A 183 0.06 -11.14 0.18
C ASP A 183 -1.29 -11.66 0.70
N ARG A 184 -2.27 -10.80 0.96
CA ARG A 184 -3.61 -11.23 1.41
C ARG A 184 -4.47 -11.81 0.30
N ILE A 185 -4.29 -11.38 -0.93
CA ILE A 185 -5.01 -11.92 -2.10
C ILE A 185 -4.19 -12.99 -2.84
N CYS A 186 -2.86 -12.85 -2.91
CA CYS A 186 -1.98 -13.81 -3.56
C CYS A 186 -1.51 -14.86 -2.54
N ARG A 187 -2.38 -15.81 -2.23
CA ARG A 187 -2.13 -16.90 -1.26
C ARG A 187 -2.60 -18.24 -1.80
N ILE A 188 -2.24 -19.32 -1.10
CA ILE A 188 -2.79 -20.67 -1.35
C ILE A 188 -4.32 -20.59 -1.33
N GLY A 189 -4.95 -21.08 -2.41
CA GLY A 189 -6.39 -20.97 -2.63
C GLY A 189 -6.80 -19.85 -3.58
N GLN A 190 -5.88 -19.03 -4.09
CA GLN A 190 -6.16 -18.12 -5.20
C GLN A 190 -6.42 -18.93 -6.47
N LYS A 191 -7.57 -18.66 -7.12
CA LYS A 191 -8.03 -19.40 -8.32
C LYS A 191 -7.79 -18.64 -9.62
N SER A 192 -7.46 -17.36 -9.55
CA SER A 192 -7.22 -16.53 -10.73
C SER A 192 -5.84 -16.78 -11.31
N GLU A 193 -5.72 -16.73 -12.62
CA GLU A 193 -4.45 -16.90 -13.33
C GLU A 193 -3.44 -15.79 -13.04
N ASN A 194 -3.93 -14.59 -12.71
CA ASN A 194 -3.14 -13.41 -12.38
C ASN A 194 -3.75 -12.66 -11.21
N VAL A 195 -2.92 -11.93 -10.47
CA VAL A 195 -3.36 -11.01 -9.40
C VAL A 195 -2.92 -9.61 -9.76
N LEU A 196 -3.86 -8.67 -9.85
CA LEU A 196 -3.59 -7.28 -10.20
C LEU A 196 -3.52 -6.39 -8.94
N TYR A 197 -2.43 -5.65 -8.84
CA TYR A 197 -2.20 -4.63 -7.82
C TYR A 197 -2.20 -3.27 -8.48
N THR A 198 -3.19 -2.45 -8.16
CA THR A 198 -3.28 -1.07 -8.63
C THR A 198 -2.90 -0.11 -7.52
N THR A 199 -2.04 0.86 -7.79
CA THR A 199 -1.69 1.93 -6.84
C THR A 199 -2.13 3.27 -7.40
N LEU A 200 -2.83 4.07 -6.58
CA LEU A 200 -3.16 5.45 -6.91
C LEU A 200 -2.00 6.37 -6.53
N VAL A 201 -1.46 7.08 -7.49
CA VAL A 201 -0.36 8.04 -7.29
C VAL A 201 -0.80 9.41 -7.76
N ALA A 202 -0.70 10.42 -6.91
CA ALA A 202 -0.98 11.78 -7.30
C ALA A 202 0.04 12.23 -8.36
N ASN A 203 -0.44 12.86 -9.43
CA ASN A 203 0.42 13.39 -10.48
C ASN A 203 1.17 14.66 -9.99
N HIS A 204 2.05 14.44 -9.02
CA HIS A 204 2.89 15.45 -8.41
C HIS A 204 4.28 14.85 -8.09
N ALA A 205 5.33 15.67 -8.24
CA ALA A 205 6.71 15.23 -8.06
C ALA A 205 6.95 14.64 -6.65
N LEU A 206 6.33 15.21 -5.62
CA LEU A 206 6.50 14.72 -4.24
C LEU A 206 5.92 13.31 -4.04
N ASP A 207 4.70 13.03 -4.52
CA ASP A 207 4.08 11.70 -4.32
C ASP A 207 4.85 10.62 -5.09
N ARG A 208 5.33 10.95 -6.29
CA ARG A 208 6.23 10.08 -7.06
C ARG A 208 7.54 9.81 -6.32
N ARG A 209 8.15 10.85 -5.73
CA ARG A 209 9.40 10.70 -4.96
C ARG A 209 9.19 9.82 -3.71
N LEU A 210 8.04 9.94 -3.06
CA LEU A 210 7.68 9.05 -1.94
C LEU A 210 7.55 7.59 -2.38
N GLU A 211 6.96 7.35 -3.54
CA GLU A 211 6.86 6.00 -4.13
C GLU A 211 8.26 5.44 -4.48
N GLU A 212 9.12 6.25 -5.11
CA GLU A 212 10.51 5.88 -5.40
C GLU A 212 11.29 5.48 -4.14
N ILE A 213 11.20 6.27 -3.07
CA ILE A 213 11.85 5.97 -1.79
C ILE A 213 11.37 4.65 -1.20
N LEU A 214 10.09 4.35 -1.29
CA LEU A 214 9.55 3.08 -0.83
C LEU A 214 10.12 1.92 -1.64
N LEU A 215 10.25 2.09 -2.95
CA LEU A 215 10.84 1.10 -3.85
C LEU A 215 12.34 0.91 -3.56
N GLU A 216 13.10 1.99 -3.38
CA GLU A 216 14.51 1.93 -2.99
C GLU A 216 14.72 1.18 -1.66
N LYS A 217 13.87 1.46 -0.65
CA LYS A 217 13.90 0.74 0.64
C LYS A 217 13.63 -0.76 0.49
N GLU A 218 12.70 -1.12 -0.38
CA GLU A 218 12.37 -2.52 -0.65
C GLU A 218 13.55 -3.24 -1.33
N GLN A 219 14.16 -2.60 -2.32
CA GLN A 219 15.33 -3.13 -3.03
C GLN A 219 16.52 -3.31 -2.07
N LEU A 220 16.79 -2.34 -1.21
CA LEU A 220 17.85 -2.43 -0.21
C LEU A 220 17.60 -3.57 0.78
N ALA A 221 16.38 -3.70 1.29
CA ALA A 221 16.01 -4.78 2.19
C ALA A 221 16.17 -6.16 1.52
N THR A 222 15.74 -6.28 0.27
CA THR A 222 15.88 -7.52 -0.51
C THR A 222 17.36 -7.84 -0.79
N ALA A 223 18.15 -6.87 -1.24
CA ALA A 223 19.57 -7.07 -1.54
C ALA A 223 20.36 -7.48 -0.29
N THR A 224 20.08 -6.88 0.88
CA THR A 224 20.75 -7.23 2.14
C THR A 224 20.48 -8.67 2.53
N VAL A 225 19.26 -9.16 2.31
CA VAL A 225 18.87 -10.52 2.65
C VAL A 225 19.40 -11.53 1.62
N THR A 226 19.30 -11.21 0.32
CA THR A 226 19.84 -12.09 -0.75
C THR A 226 21.35 -12.25 -0.63
N ALA A 227 22.07 -11.19 -0.26
CA ALA A 227 23.53 -11.29 0.03
C ALA A 227 23.83 -12.21 1.22
N ALA A 228 22.85 -12.53 2.07
CA ALA A 228 22.99 -13.47 3.16
C ALA A 228 22.71 -14.94 2.72
N GLU A 229 22.20 -15.18 1.51
CA GLU A 229 21.87 -16.52 0.98
C GLU A 229 23.02 -17.12 0.14
N VAL A 230 24.00 -16.33 -0.28
CA VAL A 230 25.19 -16.74 -1.02
C VAL A 230 26.36 -17.03 -0.06
#